data_32edcbb85ab07254785f50bce1e02f3d
#
_entry.id   32edcbb85ab07254785f50bce1e02f3d
#
_cell.length_a   1.000
_cell.length_b   1.000
_cell.length_c   1.000
_cell.angle_alpha   90.00
_cell.angle_beta   90.00
_cell.angle_gamma   90.00
#
_symmetry.space_group_name_H-M   'P 1'
#
loop_
_entity.id
_entity.type
_entity.pdbx_description
1 polymer ?
#
loop_
_entity_poly.entity_id
_entity_poly.type
_entity_poly.pdbx_seq_one_letter_code
_entity_poly.pdbx_strand_id
1 'polypeptide(L)'
;MKNKKFIALFLSAAMTLIALTACGSGTSQADAANEARTDLVYGIAAEPSSLDPMTFAMMSGFTVTYALYDYLVEMDENGNYVPSLAEKVDISEDGLEYTFPIKQGVKFHDGSNLTAEDVVFSLERTIEKGWAADMTVFIDNVSLVDENTVKITLNKPFGGMLGSLASPFFAIMSKNYVETKGDDAIKREPMGTGAYKLKEWVAGDHITLEANENYFQGAPAIKTVTIKPITDKNTGLIALENKEIDAYLNINTSDISIVEGNESLAFYSTDQAAVLMLNMNIEAGPLQDVKVRQALSYAINKDDIIAGALEGIGKPANSPIPPVADGYSADVKGYEHNAEKAKELLKEAGYSDLTLTLKLKEDSKNQKVAQIIQSNLKDAGITVDIDVMESGAYSNEIYVNGNYELSIGSWSGMFLDAYSVIYSQFHKDCNGPTGNITHVKDDELSNLLDEALLAQDDEKVKAYESVVENIYENAYNIPLVFEQTTITTNANLKGVKASPLGIYMFKNLSW
;
A
#
# COMPACT_ATOMS: atom_id res chain seq x y z
N MET A 1 62.45 -47.10 -0.55
CA MET A 1 63.33 -47.27 -1.73
C MET A 1 63.06 -46.10 -2.65
N LYS A 2 64.04 -45.20 -2.74
CA LYS A 2 64.67 -44.60 -3.90
C LYS A 2 63.79 -43.62 -4.73
N ASN A 3 63.98 -42.33 -4.55
CA ASN A 3 64.86 -41.45 -5.36
C ASN A 3 64.16 -41.01 -6.67
N LYS A 4 64.05 -39.75 -7.08
CA LYS A 4 64.98 -38.61 -7.22
C LYS A 4 64.09 -37.35 -7.51
N LYS A 5 64.19 -36.19 -6.93
CA LYS A 5 65.19 -35.12 -6.96
C LYS A 5 65.60 -34.66 -8.36
N PHE A 6 65.53 -33.30 -8.48
CA PHE A 6 66.17 -32.36 -9.43
C PHE A 6 65.41 -32.17 -10.76
N ILE A 7 65.15 -30.95 -11.20
CA ILE A 7 66.05 -29.83 -11.54
C ILE A 7 65.29 -28.51 -11.39
N ALA A 8 65.95 -27.61 -10.67
CA ALA A 8 65.66 -26.18 -10.62
C ALA A 8 66.58 -25.48 -11.64
N LEU A 9 66.21 -24.24 -11.94
CA LEU A 9 67.08 -23.10 -12.29
C LEU A 9 67.28 -22.76 -13.76
N PHE A 10 67.33 -21.45 -13.93
CA PHE A 10 67.75 -20.57 -15.06
C PHE A 10 66.62 -20.24 -16.03
N LEU A 11 66.13 -18.99 -16.10
CA LEU A 11 66.88 -17.81 -16.52
C LEU A 11 66.24 -16.53 -15.92
N SER A 12 67.07 -15.82 -15.20
CA SER A 12 66.96 -14.40 -14.90
C SER A 12 67.71 -13.59 -15.96
N ALA A 13 67.29 -12.36 -16.15
CA ALA A 13 68.05 -11.26 -16.74
C ALA A 13 67.96 -11.04 -18.27
N ALA A 14 67.16 -10.05 -18.62
CA ALA A 14 67.54 -8.97 -19.51
C ALA A 14 66.78 -7.70 -19.13
N MET A 15 67.34 -6.95 -18.19
CA MET A 15 67.20 -5.49 -18.13
C MET A 15 68.09 -4.90 -19.21
N THR A 16 67.61 -3.93 -19.96
CA THR A 16 68.28 -2.59 -19.99
C THR A 16 67.65 -1.68 -21.05
N LEU A 17 67.25 -0.52 -20.55
CA LEU A 17 67.27 0.83 -21.18
C LEU A 17 66.95 0.96 -22.66
N ILE A 18 65.84 1.62 -22.94
CA ILE A 18 65.82 2.78 -23.86
C ILE A 18 65.06 3.88 -23.17
N ALA A 19 65.78 4.88 -22.71
CA ALA A 19 65.25 6.16 -22.28
C ALA A 19 65.46 7.17 -23.40
N LEU A 20 64.47 8.10 -23.50
CA LEU A 20 64.59 9.40 -24.19
C LEU A 20 64.49 9.40 -25.71
N THR A 21 63.28 9.75 -26.20
CA THR A 21 63.03 11.03 -26.90
C THR A 21 61.65 11.03 -27.52
N ALA A 22 60.78 11.89 -27.08
CA ALA A 22 59.97 12.77 -27.94
C ALA A 22 59.03 13.60 -27.08
N CYS A 23 59.28 14.86 -27.04
CA CYS A 23 58.32 15.90 -26.69
C CYS A 23 57.18 15.90 -27.69
N GLY A 24 55.95 16.12 -27.20
CA GLY A 24 54.93 16.83 -27.97
C GLY A 24 53.79 16.00 -28.48
N SER A 25 52.76 15.91 -27.67
CA SER A 25 51.36 16.27 -27.97
C SER A 25 50.52 15.91 -26.79
N GLY A 26 50.04 16.87 -26.06
CA GLY A 26 49.02 16.70 -25.06
C GLY A 26 47.76 16.18 -25.73
N THR A 27 47.53 14.89 -25.64
CA THR A 27 46.18 14.35 -25.69
C THR A 27 45.66 14.51 -24.25
N SER A 28 44.86 15.53 -24.06
CA SER A 28 43.92 15.59 -22.97
C SER A 28 43.33 14.20 -22.83
N GLN A 29 43.55 13.58 -21.66
CA GLN A 29 42.62 12.60 -21.18
C GLN A 29 41.28 13.34 -21.13
N ALA A 30 40.52 13.19 -22.21
CA ALA A 30 39.13 13.57 -22.19
C ALA A 30 38.54 12.82 -20.99
N ASP A 31 37.93 13.58 -20.14
CA ASP A 31 37.07 13.10 -19.04
C ASP A 31 36.31 11.89 -19.57
N ALA A 32 36.55 10.73 -18.98
CA ALA A 32 35.56 9.69 -18.96
C ALA A 32 34.37 10.37 -18.25
N ALA A 33 33.43 10.84 -19.04
CA ALA A 33 32.17 11.34 -18.52
C ALA A 33 31.71 10.28 -17.51
N ASN A 34 31.57 10.68 -16.29
CA ASN A 34 31.01 9.84 -15.24
C ASN A 34 29.58 9.61 -15.73
N GLU A 35 29.35 8.52 -16.51
CA GLU A 35 28.00 8.17 -16.94
C GLU A 35 27.19 8.05 -15.66
N ALA A 36 26.17 8.90 -15.56
CA ALA A 36 25.30 8.91 -14.39
C ALA A 36 24.73 7.49 -14.24
N ARG A 37 24.76 6.95 -13.02
CA ARG A 37 24.18 5.66 -12.69
C ARG A 37 22.72 5.61 -13.16
N THR A 38 22.30 4.54 -13.83
CA THR A 38 20.96 4.40 -14.39
C THR A 38 20.24 3.11 -13.93
N ASP A 39 20.86 2.35 -13.04
CA ASP A 39 20.26 1.16 -12.44
C ASP A 39 19.75 1.48 -11.02
N LEU A 40 18.73 0.77 -10.60
CA LEU A 40 18.16 0.80 -9.25
C LEU A 40 17.95 -0.62 -8.74
N VAL A 41 18.32 -0.90 -7.51
CA VAL A 41 17.98 -2.15 -6.82
C VAL A 41 17.01 -1.84 -5.69
N TYR A 42 15.80 -2.38 -5.79
CA TYR A 42 14.70 -2.14 -4.85
C TYR A 42 14.38 -3.40 -4.05
N GLY A 43 14.39 -3.30 -2.73
CA GLY A 43 13.97 -4.37 -1.84
C GLY A 43 12.47 -4.36 -1.62
N ILE A 44 11.81 -5.51 -1.79
CA ILE A 44 10.37 -5.67 -1.62
C ILE A 44 10.07 -6.71 -0.53
N ALA A 45 9.09 -6.44 0.34
CA ALA A 45 8.81 -7.30 1.50
C ALA A 45 8.31 -8.71 1.15
N ALA A 46 7.74 -8.90 -0.02
CA ALA A 46 7.28 -10.20 -0.51
C ALA A 46 7.33 -10.25 -2.04
N GLU A 47 7.64 -11.42 -2.59
CA GLU A 47 7.52 -11.65 -4.03
C GLU A 47 6.05 -11.63 -4.45
N PRO A 48 5.67 -10.93 -5.56
CA PRO A 48 4.31 -10.98 -6.07
C PRO A 48 3.96 -12.39 -6.59
N SER A 49 2.74 -12.82 -6.35
CA SER A 49 2.25 -14.11 -6.87
C SER A 49 1.89 -14.05 -8.35
N SER A 50 1.58 -12.84 -8.85
CA SER A 50 1.11 -12.56 -10.20
C SER A 50 1.52 -11.15 -10.61
N LEU A 51 1.65 -10.90 -11.91
CA LEU A 51 1.75 -9.55 -12.51
C LEU A 51 0.48 -9.17 -13.30
N ASP A 52 -0.58 -9.97 -13.19
CA ASP A 52 -1.93 -9.60 -13.63
C ASP A 52 -2.64 -8.86 -12.49
N PRO A 53 -2.75 -7.51 -12.54
CA PRO A 53 -3.22 -6.71 -11.41
C PRO A 53 -4.69 -6.96 -11.04
N MET A 54 -5.45 -7.61 -11.92
CA MET A 54 -6.87 -7.92 -11.71
C MET A 54 -7.10 -9.26 -11.00
N THR A 55 -6.04 -9.95 -10.56
CA THR A 55 -6.15 -11.32 -10.00
C THR A 55 -5.45 -11.50 -8.65
N PHE A 56 -5.07 -10.41 -7.99
CA PHE A 56 -4.47 -10.45 -6.65
C PHE A 56 -4.63 -9.10 -5.93
N ALA A 57 -4.50 -9.10 -4.61
CA ALA A 57 -4.52 -7.90 -3.76
C ALA A 57 -3.33 -7.92 -2.79
N MET A 58 -2.13 -7.56 -3.28
CA MET A 58 -0.91 -7.47 -2.48
C MET A 58 -0.12 -6.21 -2.83
N MET A 59 0.19 -5.37 -1.83
CA MET A 59 0.94 -4.12 -2.04
C MET A 59 2.28 -4.31 -2.76
N SER A 60 3.02 -5.38 -2.44
CA SER A 60 4.27 -5.72 -3.11
C SER A 60 4.08 -5.97 -4.61
N GLY A 61 2.99 -6.62 -4.99
CA GLY A 61 2.64 -6.84 -6.40
C GLY A 61 2.22 -5.56 -7.09
N PHE A 62 1.44 -4.72 -6.42
CA PHE A 62 1.00 -3.43 -6.97
C PHE A 62 2.17 -2.50 -7.29
N THR A 63 3.22 -2.45 -6.46
CA THR A 63 4.44 -1.69 -6.78
C THR A 63 5.05 -2.09 -8.12
N VAL A 64 5.05 -3.38 -8.45
CA VAL A 64 5.54 -3.87 -9.75
C VAL A 64 4.58 -3.54 -10.88
N THR A 65 3.28 -3.76 -10.68
CA THR A 65 2.28 -3.53 -11.73
C THR A 65 2.10 -2.06 -12.07
N TYR A 66 2.27 -1.12 -11.14
CA TYR A 66 2.29 0.32 -11.42
C TYR A 66 3.46 0.76 -12.32
N ALA A 67 4.54 -0.03 -12.39
CA ALA A 67 5.61 0.23 -13.33
C ALA A 67 5.30 -0.29 -14.74
N LEU A 68 4.45 -1.32 -14.84
CA LEU A 68 4.15 -2.06 -16.08
C LEU A 68 2.92 -1.54 -16.82
N TYR A 69 1.96 -0.97 -16.09
CA TYR A 69 0.66 -0.55 -16.64
C TYR A 69 0.39 0.94 -16.35
N ASP A 70 -0.46 1.54 -17.17
CA ASP A 70 -1.07 2.83 -16.90
C ASP A 70 -2.59 2.68 -16.77
N TYR A 71 -3.24 3.77 -16.36
CA TYR A 71 -4.64 3.87 -15.97
C TYR A 71 -5.31 5.02 -16.72
N LEU A 72 -6.63 5.09 -16.73
CA LEU A 72 -7.35 6.25 -17.29
C LEU A 72 -6.98 7.55 -16.59
N VAL A 73 -6.85 7.49 -15.27
CA VAL A 73 -6.41 8.58 -14.40
C VAL A 73 -5.31 8.09 -13.48
N GLU A 74 -4.46 8.97 -12.99
CA GLU A 74 -3.43 8.67 -12.00
C GLU A 74 -3.51 9.66 -10.83
N MET A 75 -2.99 9.30 -9.67
CA MET A 75 -2.88 10.19 -8.54
C MET A 75 -1.60 11.03 -8.67
N ASP A 76 -1.74 12.37 -8.62
CA ASP A 76 -0.62 13.28 -8.61
C ASP A 76 0.10 13.32 -7.25
N GLU A 77 1.16 14.11 -7.15
CA GLU A 77 1.94 14.24 -5.92
C GLU A 77 1.22 14.94 -4.76
N ASN A 78 0.08 15.56 -5.01
CA ASN A 78 -0.76 16.23 -4.02
C ASN A 78 -1.96 15.36 -3.60
N GLY A 79 -2.11 14.17 -4.17
CA GLY A 79 -3.23 13.26 -3.91
C GLY A 79 -4.45 13.48 -4.81
N ASN A 80 -4.37 14.38 -5.80
CA ASN A 80 -5.48 14.61 -6.74
C ASN A 80 -5.46 13.58 -7.86
N TYR A 81 -6.63 13.20 -8.35
CA TYR A 81 -6.77 12.33 -9.52
C TYR A 81 -6.76 13.15 -10.80
N VAL A 82 -5.75 12.92 -11.63
CA VAL A 82 -5.51 13.66 -12.89
C VAL A 82 -5.54 12.71 -14.10
N PRO A 83 -5.91 13.20 -15.30
CA PRO A 83 -5.92 12.39 -16.51
C PRO A 83 -4.53 11.79 -16.83
N SER A 84 -4.46 10.45 -17.09
CA SER A 84 -3.27 9.74 -17.52
C SER A 84 -3.41 9.22 -18.96
N LEU A 85 -4.02 8.06 -19.20
CA LEU A 85 -4.35 7.60 -20.56
C LEU A 85 -5.55 8.35 -21.16
N ALA A 86 -6.42 8.92 -20.34
CA ALA A 86 -7.41 9.87 -20.79
C ALA A 86 -6.77 11.25 -21.10
N GLU A 87 -7.30 11.99 -22.09
CA GLU A 87 -6.95 13.39 -22.33
C GLU A 87 -7.56 14.30 -21.27
N LYS A 88 -8.78 14.00 -20.89
CA LYS A 88 -9.57 14.68 -19.85
C LYS A 88 -10.62 13.72 -19.27
N VAL A 89 -11.28 14.18 -18.21
CA VAL A 89 -12.46 13.52 -17.64
C VAL A 89 -13.63 14.50 -17.70
N ASP A 90 -14.71 14.12 -18.34
CA ASP A 90 -15.98 14.86 -18.32
C ASP A 90 -16.98 14.08 -17.46
N ILE A 91 -17.51 14.71 -16.41
CA ILE A 91 -18.47 14.10 -15.48
C ILE A 91 -19.81 14.81 -15.66
N SER A 92 -20.92 14.07 -15.78
CA SER A 92 -22.26 14.65 -15.86
C SER A 92 -22.67 15.31 -14.54
N GLU A 93 -23.58 16.27 -14.58
CA GLU A 93 -24.06 17.02 -13.40
C GLU A 93 -24.67 16.12 -12.31
N ASP A 94 -25.24 14.99 -12.71
CA ASP A 94 -25.82 13.98 -11.80
C ASP A 94 -24.79 12.97 -11.28
N GLY A 95 -23.52 13.07 -11.74
CA GLY A 95 -22.45 12.18 -11.33
C GLY A 95 -22.57 10.74 -11.83
N LEU A 96 -23.47 10.46 -12.80
CA LEU A 96 -23.74 9.10 -13.31
C LEU A 96 -22.96 8.75 -14.56
N GLU A 97 -22.48 9.72 -15.33
CA GLU A 97 -21.72 9.45 -16.56
C GLU A 97 -20.32 10.06 -16.47
N TYR A 98 -19.31 9.23 -16.76
CA TYR A 98 -17.91 9.61 -16.86
C TYR A 98 -17.43 9.35 -18.29
N THR A 99 -17.00 10.41 -18.99
CA THR A 99 -16.56 10.32 -20.38
C THR A 99 -15.07 10.62 -20.50
N PHE A 100 -14.35 9.74 -21.19
CA PHE A 100 -12.90 9.75 -21.32
C PHE A 100 -12.47 9.70 -22.79
N PRO A 101 -12.13 10.84 -23.43
CA PRO A 101 -11.36 10.82 -24.67
C PRO A 101 -9.98 10.19 -24.39
N ILE A 102 -9.57 9.20 -25.20
CA ILE A 102 -8.35 8.42 -25.02
C ILE A 102 -7.20 9.06 -25.81
N LYS A 103 -6.05 9.25 -25.15
CA LYS A 103 -4.84 9.78 -25.79
C LYS A 103 -4.42 8.96 -26.97
N GLN A 104 -4.19 9.63 -28.09
CA GLN A 104 -3.74 8.98 -29.33
C GLN A 104 -2.23 8.79 -29.35
N GLY A 105 -1.75 7.73 -30.02
CA GLY A 105 -0.33 7.45 -30.20
C GLY A 105 0.36 6.79 -29.00
N VAL A 106 -0.36 6.49 -27.92
CA VAL A 106 0.15 5.67 -26.82
C VAL A 106 0.35 4.24 -27.32
N LYS A 107 1.46 3.62 -26.91
CA LYS A 107 1.84 2.27 -27.35
C LYS A 107 1.97 1.31 -26.18
N PHE A 108 1.51 0.10 -26.40
CA PHE A 108 1.87 -1.03 -25.57
C PHE A 108 3.35 -1.40 -25.70
N HIS A 109 3.85 -2.22 -24.79
CA HIS A 109 5.25 -2.64 -24.75
C HIS A 109 5.72 -3.38 -26.00
N ASP A 110 4.83 -4.02 -26.75
CA ASP A 110 5.13 -4.66 -28.04
C ASP A 110 5.12 -3.70 -29.24
N GLY A 111 4.75 -2.44 -29.00
CA GLY A 111 4.69 -1.38 -30.03
C GLY A 111 3.33 -1.26 -30.72
N SER A 112 2.34 -2.08 -30.41
CA SER A 112 0.94 -1.90 -30.84
C SER A 112 0.33 -0.63 -30.21
N ASN A 113 -0.63 -0.01 -30.89
CA ASN A 113 -1.28 1.19 -30.38
C ASN A 113 -2.35 0.85 -29.36
N LEU A 114 -2.46 1.67 -28.32
CA LEU A 114 -3.63 1.69 -27.43
C LEU A 114 -4.85 2.18 -28.21
N THR A 115 -5.98 1.54 -27.99
CA THR A 115 -7.29 1.92 -28.54
C THR A 115 -8.33 2.04 -27.44
N ALA A 116 -9.45 2.72 -27.72
CA ALA A 116 -10.56 2.79 -26.77
C ALA A 116 -11.22 1.41 -26.54
N GLU A 117 -11.11 0.47 -27.52
CA GLU A 117 -11.57 -0.91 -27.32
C GLU A 117 -10.74 -1.66 -26.26
N ASP A 118 -9.43 -1.40 -26.15
CA ASP A 118 -8.57 -1.98 -25.09
C ASP A 118 -9.00 -1.47 -23.71
N VAL A 119 -9.42 -0.22 -23.64
CA VAL A 119 -9.94 0.39 -22.39
C VAL A 119 -11.25 -0.27 -21.97
N VAL A 120 -12.24 -0.37 -22.89
CA VAL A 120 -13.52 -1.06 -22.61
C VAL A 120 -13.26 -2.49 -22.17
N PHE A 121 -12.46 -3.24 -22.92
CA PHE A 121 -12.07 -4.62 -22.57
C PHE A 121 -11.47 -4.72 -21.16
N SER A 122 -10.55 -3.81 -20.81
CA SER A 122 -9.87 -3.84 -19.51
C SER A 122 -10.84 -3.59 -18.36
N LEU A 123 -11.74 -2.63 -18.50
CA LEU A 123 -12.76 -2.33 -17.49
C LEU A 123 -13.77 -3.48 -17.32
N GLU A 124 -14.24 -4.05 -18.43
CA GLU A 124 -15.11 -5.23 -18.41
C GLU A 124 -14.42 -6.44 -17.76
N ARG A 125 -13.11 -6.62 -18.03
CA ARG A 125 -12.32 -7.69 -17.42
C ARG A 125 -12.15 -7.46 -15.91
N THR A 126 -11.97 -6.22 -15.45
CA THR A 126 -11.94 -5.91 -14.01
C THR A 126 -13.24 -6.33 -13.32
N ILE A 127 -14.38 -6.01 -13.95
CA ILE A 127 -15.71 -6.43 -13.46
C ILE A 127 -15.83 -7.96 -13.43
N GLU A 128 -15.43 -8.63 -14.50
CA GLU A 128 -15.49 -10.10 -14.61
C GLU A 128 -14.63 -10.81 -13.56
N LYS A 129 -13.40 -10.33 -13.31
CA LYS A 129 -12.48 -10.95 -12.34
C LYS A 129 -12.93 -10.80 -10.88
N GLY A 130 -13.72 -9.78 -10.57
CA GLY A 130 -14.42 -9.61 -9.30
C GLY A 130 -13.53 -9.27 -8.07
N TRP A 131 -12.23 -9.07 -8.25
CA TRP A 131 -11.33 -8.68 -7.14
C TRP A 131 -11.56 -7.24 -6.64
N ALA A 132 -12.15 -6.39 -7.48
CA ALA A 132 -12.55 -5.03 -7.15
C ALA A 132 -14.08 -4.88 -7.08
N ALA A 133 -14.79 -5.90 -6.61
CA ALA A 133 -16.26 -5.92 -6.61
C ALA A 133 -16.88 -4.75 -5.84
N ASP A 134 -16.25 -4.31 -4.76
CA ASP A 134 -16.62 -3.13 -3.97
C ASP A 134 -16.54 -1.83 -4.75
N MET A 135 -15.68 -1.73 -5.76
CA MET A 135 -15.53 -0.57 -6.64
C MET A 135 -16.39 -0.71 -7.90
N THR A 136 -16.44 -1.92 -8.47
CA THR A 136 -17.14 -2.17 -9.74
C THR A 136 -18.65 -2.31 -9.58
N VAL A 137 -19.17 -2.53 -8.38
CA VAL A 137 -20.61 -2.61 -8.07
C VAL A 137 -21.38 -1.34 -8.48
N PHE A 138 -20.70 -0.21 -8.59
CA PHE A 138 -21.30 1.06 -9.04
C PHE A 138 -21.37 1.18 -10.56
N ILE A 139 -20.63 0.40 -11.31
CA ILE A 139 -20.59 0.45 -12.77
C ILE A 139 -21.78 -0.33 -13.33
N ASP A 140 -22.67 0.38 -14.04
CA ASP A 140 -23.79 -0.19 -14.77
C ASP A 140 -23.36 -0.63 -16.17
N ASN A 141 -22.58 0.22 -16.86
CA ASN A 141 -22.16 -0.06 -18.23
C ASN A 141 -20.84 0.63 -18.59
N VAL A 142 -20.06 -0.02 -19.44
CA VAL A 142 -18.89 0.53 -20.10
C VAL A 142 -19.08 0.45 -21.59
N SER A 143 -18.91 1.55 -22.31
CA SER A 143 -19.21 1.59 -23.76
C SER A 143 -18.30 2.56 -24.52
N LEU A 144 -18.18 2.33 -25.83
CA LEU A 144 -17.61 3.31 -26.74
C LEU A 144 -18.66 4.36 -27.10
N VAL A 145 -18.28 5.64 -27.02
CA VAL A 145 -19.06 6.75 -27.60
C VAL A 145 -18.73 6.91 -29.08
N ASP A 146 -17.44 6.79 -29.38
CA ASP A 146 -16.88 6.77 -30.71
C ASP A 146 -15.56 5.98 -30.71
N GLU A 147 -14.79 6.01 -31.81
CA GLU A 147 -13.55 5.24 -31.97
C GLU A 147 -12.44 5.59 -30.96
N ASN A 148 -12.54 6.74 -30.29
CA ASN A 148 -11.52 7.28 -29.38
C ASN A 148 -12.05 7.67 -28.01
N THR A 149 -13.33 7.46 -27.74
CA THR A 149 -13.98 7.95 -26.52
C THR A 149 -14.72 6.82 -25.80
N VAL A 150 -14.37 6.61 -24.51
CA VAL A 150 -15.01 5.65 -23.62
C VAL A 150 -15.95 6.36 -22.66
N LYS A 151 -17.10 5.76 -22.39
CA LYS A 151 -18.04 6.21 -21.35
C LYS A 151 -18.26 5.08 -20.33
N ILE A 152 -18.19 5.44 -19.06
CA ILE A 152 -18.62 4.64 -17.93
C ILE A 152 -19.93 5.23 -17.42
N THR A 153 -20.97 4.40 -17.31
CA THR A 153 -22.25 4.78 -16.70
C THR A 153 -22.37 4.09 -15.34
N LEU A 154 -22.75 4.83 -14.32
CA LEU A 154 -22.94 4.32 -12.96
C LEU A 154 -24.43 4.08 -12.69
N ASN A 155 -24.73 3.10 -11.84
CA ASN A 155 -26.09 2.82 -11.35
C ASN A 155 -26.52 3.78 -10.20
N LYS A 156 -25.57 4.43 -9.53
CA LYS A 156 -25.77 5.52 -8.57
C LYS A 156 -24.49 6.37 -8.51
N PRO A 157 -24.56 7.65 -8.10
CA PRO A 157 -23.39 8.50 -7.97
C PRO A 157 -22.37 7.88 -7.00
N PHE A 158 -21.08 7.97 -7.34
CA PHE A 158 -20.00 7.44 -6.52
C PHE A 158 -18.78 8.35 -6.56
N GLY A 159 -18.54 9.12 -5.48
CA GLY A 159 -17.41 10.05 -5.38
C GLY A 159 -16.02 9.39 -5.46
N GLY A 160 -15.91 8.11 -5.09
CA GLY A 160 -14.69 7.32 -5.18
C GLY A 160 -14.33 6.81 -6.58
N MET A 161 -15.10 7.13 -7.64
CA MET A 161 -14.91 6.53 -8.97
C MET A 161 -13.54 6.85 -9.57
N LEU A 162 -13.05 8.07 -9.49
CA LEU A 162 -11.72 8.43 -10.03
C LEU A 162 -10.61 7.72 -9.24
N GLY A 163 -10.75 7.62 -7.93
CA GLY A 163 -9.83 6.85 -7.10
C GLY A 163 -9.80 5.36 -7.46
N SER A 164 -10.96 4.78 -7.71
CA SER A 164 -11.08 3.40 -8.19
C SER A 164 -10.36 3.22 -9.51
N LEU A 165 -10.59 4.11 -10.49
CA LEU A 165 -9.96 4.08 -11.82
C LEU A 165 -8.44 4.30 -11.78
N ALA A 166 -7.90 4.89 -10.72
CA ALA A 166 -6.46 5.03 -10.48
C ALA A 166 -5.86 3.83 -9.73
N SER A 167 -6.70 2.90 -9.22
CA SER A 167 -6.23 1.75 -8.46
C SER A 167 -5.66 0.65 -9.38
N PRO A 168 -4.80 -0.24 -8.85
CA PRO A 168 -4.16 -1.28 -9.65
C PRO A 168 -5.12 -2.18 -10.41
N PHE A 169 -6.31 -2.40 -9.88
CA PHE A 169 -7.32 -3.26 -10.50
C PHE A 169 -7.85 -2.74 -11.84
N PHE A 170 -7.75 -1.42 -12.08
CA PHE A 170 -8.23 -0.79 -13.31
C PHE A 170 -7.11 -0.50 -14.33
N ALA A 171 -6.04 -1.30 -14.27
CA ALA A 171 -4.94 -1.23 -15.24
C ALA A 171 -5.42 -1.48 -16.67
N ILE A 172 -4.94 -0.70 -17.63
CA ILE A 172 -5.32 -0.86 -19.04
C ILE A 172 -4.38 -1.87 -19.71
N MET A 173 -4.97 -2.87 -20.36
CA MET A 173 -4.30 -4.02 -20.97
C MET A 173 -4.63 -4.11 -22.46
N SER A 174 -3.74 -4.71 -23.25
CA SER A 174 -4.03 -5.00 -24.66
C SER A 174 -5.02 -6.16 -24.77
N LYS A 175 -6.22 -5.88 -25.31
CA LYS A 175 -7.25 -6.86 -25.60
C LYS A 175 -6.70 -8.03 -26.43
N ASN A 176 -6.08 -7.70 -27.56
CA ASN A 176 -5.53 -8.70 -28.47
C ASN A 176 -4.48 -9.60 -27.79
N TYR A 177 -3.64 -9.01 -26.91
CA TYR A 177 -2.62 -9.79 -26.19
C TYR A 177 -3.26 -10.75 -25.19
N VAL A 178 -4.20 -10.28 -24.38
CA VAL A 178 -4.88 -11.10 -23.38
C VAL A 178 -5.69 -12.23 -24.06
N GLU A 179 -6.45 -11.93 -25.11
CA GLU A 179 -7.23 -12.92 -25.85
C GLU A 179 -6.36 -13.98 -26.54
N THR A 180 -5.15 -13.59 -26.99
CA THR A 180 -4.22 -14.50 -27.69
C THR A 180 -3.43 -15.37 -26.70
N LYS A 181 -2.95 -14.79 -25.59
CA LYS A 181 -2.08 -15.48 -24.63
C LYS A 181 -2.84 -16.22 -23.54
N GLY A 182 -4.00 -15.71 -23.16
CA GLY A 182 -4.81 -16.21 -22.05
C GLY A 182 -4.35 -15.73 -20.68
N ASP A 183 -5.24 -15.81 -19.69
CA ASP A 183 -5.06 -15.29 -18.33
C ASP A 183 -3.81 -15.84 -17.60
N ASP A 184 -3.50 -17.12 -17.79
CA ASP A 184 -2.36 -17.72 -17.09
C ASP A 184 -1.01 -17.17 -17.59
N ALA A 185 -0.92 -16.80 -18.85
CA ALA A 185 0.28 -16.18 -19.39
C ALA A 185 0.48 -14.76 -18.84
N ILE A 186 -0.60 -13.96 -18.71
CA ILE A 186 -0.53 -12.58 -18.22
C ILE A 186 0.08 -12.49 -16.80
N LYS A 187 -0.13 -13.51 -15.98
CA LYS A 187 0.44 -13.56 -14.62
C LYS A 187 1.97 -13.49 -14.62
N ARG A 188 2.63 -13.90 -15.69
CA ARG A 188 4.10 -13.95 -15.82
C ARG A 188 4.65 -13.17 -17.02
N GLU A 189 3.82 -12.88 -18.01
CA GLU A 189 4.13 -12.15 -19.23
C GLU A 189 3.19 -10.94 -19.35
N PRO A 190 3.36 -9.89 -18.50
CA PRO A 190 2.48 -8.72 -18.52
C PRO A 190 2.66 -7.91 -19.80
N MET A 191 1.58 -7.31 -20.30
CA MET A 191 1.58 -6.42 -21.46
C MET A 191 0.77 -5.15 -21.16
N GLY A 192 1.47 -4.07 -20.80
CA GLY A 192 0.91 -2.78 -20.51
C GLY A 192 1.52 -1.66 -21.36
N THR A 193 1.19 -0.43 -21.02
CA THR A 193 1.71 0.79 -21.63
C THR A 193 2.77 1.47 -20.77
N GLY A 194 3.03 0.93 -19.57
CA GLY A 194 3.77 1.56 -18.47
C GLY A 194 5.19 1.99 -18.78
N ALA A 195 5.75 2.75 -17.85
CA ALA A 195 7.09 3.33 -17.94
C ALA A 195 8.21 2.28 -18.00
N TYR A 196 7.93 1.06 -17.57
CA TYR A 196 8.85 -0.07 -17.59
C TYR A 196 8.19 -1.30 -18.23
N LYS A 197 9.05 -2.18 -18.78
CA LYS A 197 8.70 -3.49 -19.32
C LYS A 197 9.31 -4.59 -18.47
N LEU A 198 8.65 -5.72 -18.35
CA LEU A 198 9.24 -6.90 -17.73
C LEU A 198 10.38 -7.40 -18.65
N LYS A 199 11.60 -7.47 -18.09
CA LYS A 199 12.76 -8.07 -18.76
C LYS A 199 12.89 -9.54 -18.37
N GLU A 200 12.82 -9.85 -17.08
CA GLU A 200 12.87 -11.21 -16.57
C GLU A 200 12.27 -11.32 -15.16
N TRP A 201 11.83 -12.50 -14.81
CA TRP A 201 11.39 -12.86 -13.46
C TRP A 201 11.97 -14.22 -13.08
N VAL A 202 12.93 -14.20 -12.17
CA VAL A 202 13.54 -15.40 -11.57
C VAL A 202 12.90 -15.62 -10.21
N ALA A 203 12.00 -16.61 -10.13
CA ALA A 203 11.22 -16.87 -8.93
C ALA A 203 12.10 -17.11 -7.69
N GLY A 204 11.80 -16.44 -6.60
CA GLY A 204 12.55 -16.50 -5.34
C GLY A 204 13.87 -15.72 -5.34
N ASP A 205 14.25 -15.07 -6.46
CA ASP A 205 15.50 -14.31 -6.54
C ASP A 205 15.23 -12.83 -6.89
N HIS A 206 14.71 -12.55 -8.09
CA HIS A 206 14.46 -11.16 -8.49
C HIS A 206 13.48 -11.02 -9.66
N ILE A 207 12.98 -9.79 -9.81
CA ILE A 207 12.28 -9.29 -11.00
C ILE A 207 13.11 -8.15 -11.58
N THR A 208 13.44 -8.20 -12.87
CA THR A 208 14.12 -7.11 -13.57
C THR A 208 13.18 -6.44 -14.55
N LEU A 209 13.07 -5.13 -14.41
CA LEU A 209 12.34 -4.26 -15.31
C LEU A 209 13.33 -3.42 -16.15
N GLU A 210 13.02 -3.19 -17.41
CA GLU A 210 13.76 -2.27 -18.28
C GLU A 210 12.90 -1.07 -18.67
N ALA A 211 13.52 0.11 -18.81
CA ALA A 211 12.80 1.32 -19.17
C ALA A 211 12.12 1.20 -20.54
N ASN A 212 10.88 1.66 -20.63
CA ASN A 212 10.19 1.86 -21.89
C ASN A 212 10.65 3.18 -22.51
N GLU A 213 11.60 3.10 -23.44
CA GLU A 213 12.16 4.29 -24.10
C GLU A 213 11.13 5.08 -24.92
N ASN A 214 10.00 4.46 -25.25
CA ASN A 214 8.89 5.08 -25.97
C ASN A 214 7.71 5.44 -25.05
N TYR A 215 7.97 5.56 -23.74
CA TYR A 215 6.90 5.89 -22.78
C TYR A 215 6.29 7.25 -23.11
N PHE A 216 4.96 7.32 -23.15
CA PHE A 216 4.24 8.51 -23.63
C PHE A 216 4.40 9.76 -22.74
N GLN A 217 4.73 9.57 -21.45
CA GLN A 217 5.06 10.67 -20.53
C GLN A 217 6.58 10.98 -20.50
N GLY A 218 7.38 10.33 -21.32
CA GLY A 218 8.84 10.47 -21.36
C GLY A 218 9.57 9.27 -20.75
N ALA A 219 10.70 8.89 -21.36
CA ALA A 219 11.48 7.75 -20.88
C ALA A 219 12.03 7.98 -19.47
N PRO A 220 11.92 6.97 -18.55
CA PRO A 220 12.48 7.07 -17.21
C PRO A 220 14.00 7.32 -17.22
N ALA A 221 14.49 8.05 -16.23
CA ALA A 221 15.93 8.26 -16.03
C ALA A 221 16.63 6.98 -15.57
N ILE A 222 15.99 6.19 -14.70
CA ILE A 222 16.46 4.86 -14.31
C ILE A 222 16.15 3.88 -15.45
N LYS A 223 17.19 3.26 -16.01
CA LYS A 223 17.04 2.36 -17.16
C LYS A 223 16.76 0.92 -16.80
N THR A 224 17.19 0.50 -15.62
CA THR A 224 16.96 -0.87 -15.13
C THR A 224 16.56 -0.81 -13.65
N VAL A 225 15.47 -1.48 -13.30
CA VAL A 225 15.05 -1.68 -11.91
C VAL A 225 15.12 -3.18 -11.60
N THR A 226 15.94 -3.56 -10.64
CA THR A 226 15.98 -4.92 -10.11
C THR A 226 15.26 -4.95 -8.78
N ILE A 227 14.20 -5.72 -8.69
CA ILE A 227 13.34 -5.86 -7.50
C ILE A 227 13.70 -7.17 -6.80
N LYS A 228 14.17 -7.11 -5.55
CA LYS A 228 14.59 -8.26 -4.75
C LYS A 228 13.62 -8.53 -3.60
N PRO A 229 13.06 -9.73 -3.48
CA PRO A 229 12.28 -10.11 -2.30
C PRO A 229 13.18 -10.18 -1.06
N ILE A 230 12.89 -9.37 -0.05
CA ILE A 230 13.57 -9.36 1.25
C ILE A 230 12.48 -9.28 2.32
N THR A 231 12.11 -10.42 2.88
CA THR A 231 10.98 -10.53 3.81
C THR A 231 11.30 -10.06 5.23
N ASP A 232 12.56 -10.19 5.63
CA ASP A 232 13.03 -9.77 6.95
C ASP A 232 13.53 -8.32 6.90
N LYS A 233 12.95 -7.46 7.72
CA LYS A 233 13.23 -6.01 7.73
C LYS A 233 14.64 -5.68 8.19
N ASN A 234 15.24 -6.49 9.10
CA ASN A 234 16.62 -6.28 9.54
C ASN A 234 17.58 -6.59 8.38
N THR A 235 17.30 -7.68 7.63
CA THR A 235 18.04 -8.00 6.42
C THR A 235 17.92 -6.89 5.38
N GLY A 236 16.73 -6.28 5.24
CA GLY A 236 16.51 -5.14 4.35
C GLY A 236 17.37 -3.92 4.72
N LEU A 237 17.43 -3.57 6.01
CA LEU A 237 18.29 -2.47 6.48
C LEU A 237 19.77 -2.78 6.26
N ILE A 238 20.24 -3.97 6.58
CA ILE A 238 21.63 -4.39 6.35
C ILE A 238 21.98 -4.32 4.86
N ALA A 239 21.09 -4.74 3.99
CA ALA A 239 21.29 -4.66 2.54
C ALA A 239 21.39 -3.21 2.03
N LEU A 240 20.61 -2.27 2.63
CA LEU A 240 20.74 -0.83 2.36
C LEU A 240 22.09 -0.28 2.80
N GLU A 241 22.53 -0.58 4.05
CA GLU A 241 23.81 -0.14 4.58
C GLU A 241 25.00 -0.65 3.75
N ASN A 242 24.92 -1.91 3.29
CA ASN A 242 25.90 -2.53 2.42
C ASN A 242 25.80 -2.09 0.95
N LYS A 243 24.79 -1.27 0.57
CA LYS A 243 24.53 -0.85 -0.81
C LYS A 243 24.19 -2.01 -1.76
N GLU A 244 23.66 -3.10 -1.23
CA GLU A 244 23.16 -4.25 -2.01
C GLU A 244 21.78 -3.97 -2.60
N ILE A 245 21.03 -3.04 -1.97
CA ILE A 245 19.81 -2.42 -2.47
C ILE A 245 19.89 -0.89 -2.28
N ASP A 246 19.09 -0.16 -3.04
CA ASP A 246 19.06 1.31 -3.04
C ASP A 246 17.83 1.88 -2.33
N ALA A 247 16.78 1.09 -2.17
CA ALA A 247 15.55 1.50 -1.49
C ALA A 247 14.85 0.30 -0.87
N TYR A 248 14.18 0.54 0.29
CA TYR A 248 13.38 -0.45 1.00
C TYR A 248 12.23 0.22 1.75
N LEU A 249 11.02 -0.36 1.67
CA LEU A 249 9.83 0.15 2.35
C LEU A 249 9.73 -0.38 3.78
N ASN A 250 9.25 0.49 4.68
CA ASN A 250 8.78 0.13 6.02
C ASN A 250 9.80 -0.68 6.84
N ILE A 251 11.03 -0.15 7.01
CA ILE A 251 11.99 -0.68 7.99
C ILE A 251 11.34 -0.77 9.38
N ASN A 252 11.96 -1.48 10.31
CA ASN A 252 11.46 -1.47 11.69
C ASN A 252 11.54 -0.04 12.25
N THR A 253 10.53 0.38 13.00
CA THR A 253 10.52 1.70 13.63
C THR A 253 11.69 1.88 14.60
N SER A 254 12.11 0.81 15.29
CA SER A 254 13.31 0.80 16.15
C SER A 254 14.62 1.16 15.45
N ASP A 255 14.66 1.05 14.12
CA ASP A 255 15.89 1.21 13.33
C ASP A 255 15.97 2.61 12.68
N ILE A 256 14.93 3.43 12.81
CA ILE A 256 14.86 4.77 12.20
C ILE A 256 16.01 5.66 12.67
N SER A 257 16.33 5.65 13.97
CA SER A 257 17.46 6.41 14.52
C SER A 257 18.82 6.00 13.94
N ILE A 258 18.97 4.73 13.55
CA ILE A 258 20.18 4.23 12.86
C ILE A 258 20.26 4.86 11.46
N VAL A 259 19.14 4.89 10.73
CA VAL A 259 19.06 5.48 9.39
C VAL A 259 19.32 6.98 9.44
N GLU A 260 18.69 7.71 10.36
CA GLU A 260 18.88 9.15 10.53
C GLU A 260 20.31 9.53 10.92
N GLY A 261 21.02 8.63 11.60
CA GLY A 261 22.45 8.79 11.92
C GLY A 261 23.41 8.43 10.79
N ASN A 262 22.92 7.89 9.66
CA ASN A 262 23.74 7.41 8.55
C ASN A 262 23.64 8.33 7.32
N GLU A 263 24.64 9.19 7.10
CA GLU A 263 24.68 10.15 5.98
C GLU A 263 24.55 9.51 4.58
N SER A 264 24.78 8.20 4.44
CA SER A 264 24.61 7.49 3.17
C SER A 264 23.17 7.09 2.88
N LEU A 265 22.26 7.23 3.85
CA LEU A 265 20.86 6.88 3.76
C LEU A 265 19.97 8.12 3.89
N ALA A 266 18.77 8.05 3.35
CA ALA A 266 17.73 9.05 3.52
C ALA A 266 16.43 8.37 3.94
N PHE A 267 15.71 8.98 4.88
CA PHE A 267 14.44 8.50 5.40
C PHE A 267 13.32 9.45 4.99
N TYR A 268 12.25 8.90 4.48
CA TYR A 268 11.04 9.63 4.09
C TYR A 268 9.82 8.98 4.71
N SER A 269 8.87 9.80 5.15
CA SER A 269 7.58 9.35 5.67
C SER A 269 6.44 10.22 5.17
N THR A 270 5.25 9.65 5.10
CA THR A 270 4.00 10.35 4.85
C THR A 270 2.86 9.68 5.60
N ASP A 271 1.80 10.42 5.90
CA ASP A 271 0.58 9.83 6.46
C ASP A 271 0.02 8.81 5.46
N GLN A 272 -0.36 7.64 5.96
CA GLN A 272 -0.86 6.52 5.17
C GLN A 272 -2.40 6.53 5.15
N ALA A 273 -2.99 6.05 4.07
CA ALA A 273 -4.43 5.77 4.01
C ALA A 273 -4.78 4.50 4.81
N ALA A 274 -4.30 4.43 6.05
CA ALA A 274 -4.49 3.30 6.94
C ALA A 274 -4.59 3.74 8.40
N VAL A 275 -5.38 2.98 9.16
CA VAL A 275 -5.54 3.15 10.60
C VAL A 275 -5.28 1.82 11.29
N LEU A 276 -4.35 1.83 12.26
CA LEU A 276 -4.18 0.71 13.19
C LEU A 276 -5.34 0.72 14.18
N MET A 277 -6.00 -0.41 14.34
CA MET A 277 -7.22 -0.52 15.17
C MET A 277 -7.14 -1.69 16.15
N LEU A 278 -7.81 -1.53 17.28
CA LEU A 278 -8.27 -2.65 18.07
C LEU A 278 -9.71 -2.97 17.65
N ASN A 279 -9.88 -4.08 16.97
CA ASN A 279 -11.19 -4.58 16.55
C ASN A 279 -11.84 -5.37 17.68
N MET A 280 -13.13 -5.19 17.84
CA MET A 280 -13.96 -5.88 18.82
C MET A 280 -15.03 -6.70 18.09
N ASN A 281 -15.14 -7.98 18.40
CA ASN A 281 -16.28 -8.76 17.97
C ASN A 281 -17.45 -8.43 18.90
N ILE A 282 -18.36 -7.58 18.45
CA ILE A 282 -19.48 -7.10 19.30
C ILE A 282 -20.53 -8.16 19.61
N GLU A 283 -20.47 -9.33 18.98
CA GLU A 283 -21.31 -10.49 19.33
C GLU A 283 -20.67 -11.38 20.41
N ALA A 284 -19.38 -11.17 20.75
CA ALA A 284 -18.66 -12.01 21.69
C ALA A 284 -18.88 -11.59 23.16
N GLY A 285 -19.52 -12.43 23.94
CA GLY A 285 -19.60 -12.37 25.39
C GLY A 285 -19.82 -10.96 25.97
N PRO A 286 -18.90 -10.47 26.82
CA PRO A 286 -19.00 -9.15 27.46
C PRO A 286 -19.03 -7.97 26.47
N LEU A 287 -18.50 -8.14 25.24
CA LEU A 287 -18.45 -7.09 24.22
C LEU A 287 -19.82 -6.79 23.59
N GLN A 288 -20.87 -7.55 23.92
CA GLN A 288 -22.23 -7.20 23.53
C GLN A 288 -22.72 -5.93 24.28
N ASP A 289 -22.21 -5.68 25.51
CA ASP A 289 -22.52 -4.46 26.24
C ASP A 289 -21.70 -3.27 25.76
N VAL A 290 -22.38 -2.23 25.28
CA VAL A 290 -21.73 -0.99 24.82
C VAL A 290 -20.87 -0.34 25.89
N LYS A 291 -21.25 -0.43 27.18
CA LYS A 291 -20.48 0.12 28.31
C LYS A 291 -19.11 -0.56 28.45
N VAL A 292 -19.04 -1.86 28.19
CA VAL A 292 -17.77 -2.59 28.17
C VAL A 292 -16.89 -2.10 27.03
N ARG A 293 -17.44 -1.94 25.82
CA ARG A 293 -16.70 -1.41 24.68
C ARG A 293 -16.23 0.04 24.89
N GLN A 294 -17.08 0.88 25.48
CA GLN A 294 -16.72 2.25 25.86
C GLN A 294 -15.62 2.26 26.95
N ALA A 295 -15.69 1.34 27.91
CA ALA A 295 -14.66 1.20 28.95
C ALA A 295 -13.30 0.86 28.34
N LEU A 296 -13.25 -0.08 27.39
CA LEU A 296 -12.03 -0.39 26.65
C LEU A 296 -11.49 0.84 25.91
N SER A 297 -12.38 1.63 25.28
CA SER A 297 -12.02 2.84 24.55
C SER A 297 -11.41 3.92 25.46
N TYR A 298 -11.94 4.12 26.66
CA TYR A 298 -11.38 5.05 27.64
C TYR A 298 -10.10 4.53 28.32
N ALA A 299 -9.91 3.22 28.41
CA ALA A 299 -8.77 2.64 29.10
C ALA A 299 -7.47 2.71 28.30
N ILE A 300 -7.53 2.80 26.97
CA ILE A 300 -6.36 2.74 26.12
C ILE A 300 -5.73 4.13 25.94
N ASN A 301 -4.43 4.23 26.23
CA ASN A 301 -3.62 5.40 25.99
C ASN A 301 -2.87 5.25 24.64
N LYS A 302 -3.29 6.01 23.63
CA LYS A 302 -2.72 5.95 22.28
C LYS A 302 -1.31 6.52 22.20
N ASP A 303 -0.98 7.51 23.07
CA ASP A 303 0.38 8.09 23.12
C ASP A 303 1.40 7.07 23.64
N ASP A 304 1.01 6.21 24.59
CA ASP A 304 1.87 5.12 25.07
C ASP A 304 2.17 4.12 23.93
N ILE A 305 1.19 3.83 23.07
CA ILE A 305 1.37 2.95 21.91
C ILE A 305 2.36 3.57 20.92
N ILE A 306 2.20 4.86 20.60
CA ILE A 306 3.08 5.56 19.66
C ILE A 306 4.50 5.63 20.22
N ALA A 307 4.66 5.99 21.49
CA ALA A 307 5.96 6.10 22.12
C ALA A 307 6.65 4.73 22.30
N GLY A 308 5.89 3.72 22.77
CA GLY A 308 6.48 2.43 23.18
C GLY A 308 6.57 1.37 22.11
N ALA A 309 5.71 1.41 21.08
CA ALA A 309 5.69 0.42 20.01
C ALA A 309 6.13 0.97 18.65
N LEU A 310 5.95 2.27 18.41
CA LEU A 310 6.14 2.90 17.11
C LEU A 310 7.27 3.94 17.08
N GLU A 311 8.03 4.08 18.17
CA GLU A 311 9.17 5.01 18.30
C GLU A 311 8.81 6.46 17.90
N GLY A 312 7.56 6.87 18.17
CA GLY A 312 7.06 8.19 17.82
C GLY A 312 6.50 8.32 16.39
N ILE A 313 6.49 7.27 15.59
CA ILE A 313 5.96 7.29 14.21
C ILE A 313 4.44 7.04 14.22
N GLY A 314 3.69 7.97 13.62
CA GLY A 314 2.23 7.97 13.60
C GLY A 314 1.63 9.05 14.50
N LYS A 315 0.31 9.14 14.50
CA LYS A 315 -0.46 10.11 15.30
C LYS A 315 -1.60 9.40 16.00
N PRO A 316 -2.04 9.86 17.20
CA PRO A 316 -3.22 9.30 17.85
C PRO A 316 -4.44 9.41 16.93
N ALA A 317 -5.09 8.28 16.64
CA ALA A 317 -6.24 8.30 15.76
C ALA A 317 -7.50 8.74 16.53
N ASN A 318 -8.14 9.80 16.04
CA ASN A 318 -9.45 10.26 16.52
C ASN A 318 -10.60 9.81 15.61
N SER A 319 -10.33 8.97 14.61
CA SER A 319 -11.30 8.51 13.61
C SER A 319 -10.85 7.18 13.01
N PRO A 320 -11.76 6.29 12.57
CA PRO A 320 -11.41 5.18 11.71
C PRO A 320 -11.08 5.61 10.27
N ILE A 321 -11.30 6.88 9.90
CA ILE A 321 -10.93 7.48 8.62
C ILE A 321 -9.59 8.20 8.79
N PRO A 322 -8.54 7.88 8.00
CA PRO A 322 -7.24 8.55 8.10
C PRO A 322 -7.28 9.96 7.49
N PRO A 323 -6.41 10.90 7.95
CA PRO A 323 -6.43 12.31 7.52
C PRO A 323 -6.19 12.55 6.02
N VAL A 324 -5.60 11.59 5.32
CA VAL A 324 -5.34 11.67 3.87
C VAL A 324 -6.53 11.24 3.02
N ALA A 325 -7.58 10.69 3.62
CA ALA A 325 -8.78 10.26 2.91
C ALA A 325 -9.79 11.40 2.80
N ASP A 326 -10.33 11.60 1.61
CA ASP A 326 -11.45 12.49 1.37
C ASP A 326 -12.67 12.03 2.20
N GLY A 327 -13.30 12.95 2.92
CA GLY A 327 -14.32 12.65 3.92
C GLY A 327 -13.82 12.61 5.37
N TYR A 328 -12.50 12.76 5.62
CA TYR A 328 -11.97 12.90 6.98
C TYR A 328 -12.37 14.25 7.61
N SER A 329 -12.73 14.23 8.89
CA SER A 329 -12.92 15.41 9.71
C SER A 329 -11.99 15.39 10.93
N ALA A 330 -11.32 16.50 11.17
CA ALA A 330 -10.53 16.73 12.38
C ALA A 330 -11.41 17.16 13.58
N ASP A 331 -12.67 17.53 13.34
CA ASP A 331 -13.59 18.05 14.37
C ASP A 331 -14.20 16.91 15.21
N VAL A 332 -14.22 15.70 14.69
CA VAL A 332 -14.67 14.51 15.43
C VAL A 332 -13.72 14.24 16.60
N LYS A 333 -14.29 14.14 17.79
CA LYS A 333 -13.56 13.84 19.02
C LYS A 333 -13.74 12.39 19.41
N GLY A 334 -12.63 11.65 19.35
CA GLY A 334 -12.61 10.28 19.87
C GLY A 334 -12.58 10.23 21.41
N TYR A 335 -12.47 9.03 21.93
CA TYR A 335 -12.30 8.80 23.37
C TYR A 335 -10.93 9.30 23.83
N GLU A 336 -10.91 10.14 24.86
CA GLU A 336 -9.69 10.54 25.58
C GLU A 336 -9.38 9.50 26.67
N HIS A 337 -8.11 9.17 26.86
CA HIS A 337 -7.70 8.21 27.88
C HIS A 337 -8.18 8.64 29.30
N ASN A 338 -8.92 7.76 29.97
CA ASN A 338 -9.42 7.96 31.32
C ASN A 338 -9.70 6.61 32.00
N ALA A 339 -8.70 6.06 32.68
CA ALA A 339 -8.80 4.76 33.35
C ALA A 339 -9.87 4.73 34.45
N GLU A 340 -10.13 5.84 35.15
CA GLU A 340 -11.14 5.91 36.17
C GLU A 340 -12.55 5.85 35.55
N LYS A 341 -12.77 6.54 34.44
CA LYS A 341 -14.03 6.44 33.69
C LYS A 341 -14.28 5.03 33.15
N ALA A 342 -13.23 4.35 32.70
CA ALA A 342 -13.31 2.95 32.29
C ALA A 342 -13.80 2.04 33.45
N LYS A 343 -13.22 2.20 34.65
CA LYS A 343 -13.65 1.45 35.86
C LYS A 343 -15.12 1.71 36.22
N GLU A 344 -15.56 2.98 36.12
CA GLU A 344 -16.95 3.33 36.36
C GLU A 344 -17.89 2.58 35.42
N LEU A 345 -17.59 2.60 34.12
CA LEU A 345 -18.41 1.94 33.10
C LEU A 345 -18.45 0.42 33.29
N LEU A 346 -17.30 -0.21 33.60
CA LEU A 346 -17.27 -1.64 33.92
C LEU A 346 -18.15 -2.00 35.13
N LYS A 347 -18.06 -1.19 36.18
CA LYS A 347 -18.91 -1.38 37.35
C LYS A 347 -20.41 -1.22 37.05
N GLU A 348 -20.77 -0.23 36.22
CA GLU A 348 -22.12 -0.04 35.72
C GLU A 348 -22.63 -1.21 34.88
N ALA A 349 -21.73 -1.81 34.06
CA ALA A 349 -22.00 -3.03 33.30
C ALA A 349 -22.00 -4.32 34.13
N GLY A 350 -21.67 -4.23 35.44
CA GLY A 350 -21.70 -5.36 36.37
C GLY A 350 -20.43 -6.21 36.39
N TYR A 351 -19.32 -5.73 35.84
CA TYR A 351 -18.04 -6.43 35.83
C TYR A 351 -17.10 -5.89 36.91
N SER A 352 -16.56 -6.79 37.74
CA SER A 352 -15.49 -6.51 38.70
C SER A 352 -14.16 -7.14 38.27
N ASP A 353 -14.23 -8.24 37.53
CA ASP A 353 -13.09 -9.02 37.03
C ASP A 353 -13.44 -9.49 35.62
N LEU A 354 -13.00 -8.71 34.63
CA LEU A 354 -13.16 -8.99 33.20
C LEU A 354 -11.88 -9.56 32.64
N THR A 355 -11.95 -10.70 31.97
CA THR A 355 -10.85 -11.28 31.19
C THR A 355 -11.29 -11.39 29.74
N LEU A 356 -10.42 -10.92 28.83
CA LEU A 356 -10.62 -10.95 27.38
C LEU A 356 -9.38 -11.52 26.68
N THR A 357 -9.59 -12.16 25.55
CA THR A 357 -8.50 -12.67 24.70
C THR A 357 -8.22 -11.70 23.56
N LEU A 358 -6.97 -11.31 23.40
CA LEU A 358 -6.47 -10.49 22.32
C LEU A 358 -5.67 -11.33 21.33
N LYS A 359 -6.24 -11.58 20.16
CA LYS A 359 -5.59 -12.31 19.07
C LYS A 359 -4.83 -11.34 18.16
N LEU A 360 -3.61 -11.70 17.78
CA LEU A 360 -2.79 -10.93 16.85
C LEU A 360 -1.92 -11.84 15.98
N LYS A 361 -1.60 -11.34 14.81
CA LYS A 361 -0.64 -11.97 13.90
C LYS A 361 0.77 -11.87 14.48
N GLU A 362 1.59 -12.90 14.28
CA GLU A 362 3.01 -12.90 14.61
C GLU A 362 3.75 -11.77 13.86
N ASP A 363 3.92 -10.65 14.54
CA ASP A 363 4.59 -9.44 14.07
C ASP A 363 5.10 -8.67 15.28
N SER A 364 6.35 -8.21 15.25
CA SER A 364 7.00 -7.58 16.40
C SER A 364 6.33 -6.25 16.81
N LYS A 365 5.85 -5.46 15.85
CA LYS A 365 5.11 -4.22 16.10
C LYS A 365 3.81 -4.54 16.85
N ASN A 366 3.00 -5.44 16.31
CA ASN A 366 1.70 -5.80 16.90
C ASN A 366 1.86 -6.43 18.29
N GLN A 367 2.93 -7.19 18.53
CA GLN A 367 3.22 -7.74 19.87
C GLN A 367 3.52 -6.64 20.89
N LYS A 368 4.32 -5.62 20.54
CA LYS A 368 4.58 -4.46 21.41
C LYS A 368 3.28 -3.67 21.66
N VAL A 369 2.48 -3.42 20.63
CA VAL A 369 1.17 -2.77 20.76
C VAL A 369 0.26 -3.55 21.72
N ALA A 370 0.17 -4.88 21.57
CA ALA A 370 -0.66 -5.72 22.43
C ALA A 370 -0.22 -5.68 23.92
N GLN A 371 1.08 -5.66 24.18
CA GLN A 371 1.63 -5.56 25.54
C GLN A 371 1.28 -4.22 26.19
N ILE A 372 1.31 -3.11 25.43
CA ILE A 372 0.92 -1.80 25.94
C ILE A 372 -0.58 -1.76 26.20
N ILE A 373 -1.41 -2.26 25.29
CA ILE A 373 -2.86 -2.39 25.48
C ILE A 373 -3.15 -3.23 26.71
N GLN A 374 -2.50 -4.38 26.88
CA GLN A 374 -2.65 -5.24 28.06
C GLN A 374 -2.32 -4.46 29.35
N SER A 375 -1.26 -3.64 29.37
CA SER A 375 -0.91 -2.81 30.51
C SER A 375 -1.97 -1.75 30.80
N ASN A 376 -2.42 -1.01 29.78
CA ASN A 376 -3.44 0.02 29.96
C ASN A 376 -4.78 -0.58 30.46
N LEU A 377 -5.20 -1.70 29.89
CA LEU A 377 -6.43 -2.36 30.29
C LEU A 377 -6.35 -2.93 31.70
N LYS A 378 -5.18 -3.40 32.13
CA LYS A 378 -4.95 -3.84 33.51
C LYS A 378 -5.16 -2.71 34.52
N ASP A 379 -4.73 -1.48 34.20
CA ASP A 379 -4.92 -0.31 35.05
C ASP A 379 -6.40 0.06 35.20
N ALA A 380 -7.23 -0.32 34.23
CA ALA A 380 -8.69 -0.21 34.30
C ALA A 380 -9.37 -1.42 34.94
N GLY A 381 -8.64 -2.45 35.38
CA GLY A 381 -9.16 -3.66 36.01
C GLY A 381 -9.58 -4.76 35.05
N ILE A 382 -9.06 -4.73 33.79
CA ILE A 382 -9.33 -5.75 32.77
C ILE A 382 -8.07 -6.60 32.57
N THR A 383 -8.21 -7.91 32.65
CA THR A 383 -7.15 -8.87 32.29
C THR A 383 -7.23 -9.18 30.81
N VAL A 384 -6.08 -9.17 30.11
CA VAL A 384 -6.00 -9.53 28.70
C VAL A 384 -5.03 -10.69 28.51
N ASP A 385 -5.53 -11.77 27.91
CA ASP A 385 -4.71 -12.89 27.48
C ASP A 385 -4.30 -12.71 26.01
N ILE A 386 -2.99 -12.57 25.75
CA ILE A 386 -2.45 -12.34 24.40
C ILE A 386 -2.23 -13.68 23.72
N ASP A 387 -2.87 -13.87 22.54
CA ASP A 387 -2.73 -15.05 21.69
C ASP A 387 -2.07 -14.65 20.36
N VAL A 388 -0.79 -15.03 20.20
CA VAL A 388 0.02 -14.74 19.00
C VAL A 388 -0.09 -15.90 18.03
N MET A 389 -0.56 -15.61 16.81
CA MET A 389 -0.90 -16.60 15.81
C MET A 389 -0.04 -16.48 14.56
N GLU A 390 0.25 -17.61 13.90
CA GLU A 390 0.80 -17.61 12.55
C GLU A 390 -0.19 -16.92 11.58
N SER A 391 0.34 -16.27 10.52
CA SER A 391 -0.43 -15.40 9.61
C SER A 391 -1.67 -16.05 9.02
N GLY A 392 -1.56 -17.29 8.54
CA GLY A 392 -2.67 -18.01 7.91
C GLY A 392 -3.73 -18.43 8.95
N ALA A 393 -3.29 -18.87 10.13
CA ALA A 393 -4.18 -19.21 11.24
C ALA A 393 -4.94 -17.98 11.74
N TYR A 394 -4.24 -16.84 11.91
CA TYR A 394 -4.86 -15.57 12.29
C TYR A 394 -5.93 -15.15 11.28
N SER A 395 -5.60 -15.16 9.98
CA SER A 395 -6.54 -14.78 8.93
C SER A 395 -7.79 -15.66 8.94
N ASN A 396 -7.63 -16.96 9.13
CA ASN A 396 -8.74 -17.90 9.19
C ASN A 396 -9.63 -17.68 10.41
N GLU A 397 -9.03 -17.46 11.61
CA GLU A 397 -9.77 -17.23 12.85
C GLU A 397 -10.54 -15.90 12.84
N ILE A 398 -9.90 -14.81 12.40
CA ILE A 398 -10.50 -13.47 12.44
C ILE A 398 -11.47 -13.25 11.29
N TYR A 399 -11.00 -13.48 10.04
CA TYR A 399 -11.76 -13.06 8.86
C TYR A 399 -12.74 -14.13 8.34
N VAL A 400 -12.48 -15.40 8.59
CA VAL A 400 -13.34 -16.49 8.09
C VAL A 400 -14.27 -17.02 9.16
N ASN A 401 -13.72 -17.35 10.35
CA ASN A 401 -14.48 -17.97 11.43
C ASN A 401 -15.17 -16.95 12.37
N GLY A 402 -14.68 -15.70 12.44
CA GLY A 402 -15.14 -14.72 13.43
C GLY A 402 -14.92 -15.15 14.88
N ASN A 403 -13.95 -16.03 15.13
CA ASN A 403 -13.70 -16.64 16.44
C ASN A 403 -12.66 -15.83 17.24
N TYR A 404 -13.06 -14.65 17.70
CA TYR A 404 -12.22 -13.78 18.52
C TYR A 404 -13.08 -12.85 19.39
N GLU A 405 -12.48 -12.28 20.43
CA GLU A 405 -13.04 -11.18 21.23
C GLU A 405 -12.40 -9.87 20.78
N LEU A 406 -11.07 -9.77 20.92
CA LEU A 406 -10.27 -8.62 20.48
C LEU A 406 -9.26 -9.04 19.44
N SER A 407 -8.99 -8.17 18.46
CA SER A 407 -7.89 -8.36 17.50
C SER A 407 -7.22 -7.04 17.13
N ILE A 408 -5.90 -7.07 16.85
CA ILE A 408 -5.16 -5.92 16.35
C ILE A 408 -4.96 -6.09 14.84
N GLY A 409 -5.31 -5.05 14.08
CA GLY A 409 -5.08 -5.02 12.65
C GLY A 409 -5.13 -3.61 12.09
N SER A 410 -4.45 -3.39 10.96
CA SER A 410 -4.56 -2.16 10.21
C SER A 410 -5.59 -2.33 9.10
N TRP A 411 -6.40 -1.31 8.89
CA TRP A 411 -7.30 -1.23 7.75
C TRP A 411 -6.84 -0.14 6.80
N SER A 412 -6.68 -0.48 5.53
CA SER A 412 -6.11 0.42 4.51
C SER A 412 -7.09 0.64 3.38
N GLY A 413 -7.20 1.89 2.93
CA GLY A 413 -7.91 2.23 1.71
C GLY A 413 -7.10 1.91 0.45
N MET A 414 -7.78 1.51 -0.61
CA MET A 414 -7.16 1.30 -1.93
C MET A 414 -7.04 2.60 -2.74
N PHE A 415 -7.72 3.65 -2.31
CA PHE A 415 -7.67 5.01 -2.82
C PHE A 415 -8.01 6.00 -1.69
N LEU A 416 -7.73 7.28 -1.90
CA LEU A 416 -7.83 8.30 -0.83
C LEU A 416 -9.27 8.80 -0.64
N ASP A 417 -10.15 7.91 -0.16
CA ASP A 417 -11.56 8.18 0.10
C ASP A 417 -12.04 7.41 1.33
N ALA A 418 -12.86 8.04 2.15
CA ALA A 418 -13.41 7.43 3.35
C ALA A 418 -14.18 6.14 3.06
N TYR A 419 -14.89 6.08 1.93
CA TYR A 419 -15.58 4.86 1.48
C TYR A 419 -14.64 3.65 1.47
N SER A 420 -13.46 3.81 0.85
CA SER A 420 -12.50 2.70 0.69
C SER A 420 -11.95 2.18 2.03
N VAL A 421 -12.05 3.01 3.08
CA VAL A 421 -11.54 2.66 4.41
C VAL A 421 -12.63 2.08 5.31
N ILE A 422 -13.82 2.66 5.36
CA ILE A 422 -14.79 2.32 6.43
C ILE A 422 -16.06 1.63 5.97
N TYR A 423 -16.46 1.75 4.69
CA TYR A 423 -17.75 1.20 4.25
C TYR A 423 -17.81 -0.31 4.48
N SER A 424 -16.83 -1.05 3.97
CA SER A 424 -16.80 -2.51 4.13
C SER A 424 -16.61 -2.98 5.58
N GLN A 425 -15.97 -2.16 6.42
CA GLN A 425 -15.77 -2.52 7.84
C GLN A 425 -17.05 -2.49 8.67
N PHE A 426 -17.99 -1.59 8.34
CA PHE A 426 -19.11 -1.30 9.23
C PHE A 426 -20.49 -1.49 8.58
N HIS A 427 -20.60 -1.56 7.25
CA HIS A 427 -21.90 -1.78 6.62
C HIS A 427 -22.36 -3.23 6.85
N LYS A 428 -23.61 -3.39 7.31
CA LYS A 428 -24.19 -4.70 7.72
C LYS A 428 -24.19 -5.77 6.63
N ASP A 429 -24.24 -5.36 5.35
CA ASP A 429 -24.27 -6.28 4.20
C ASP A 429 -22.87 -6.68 3.72
N CYS A 430 -21.82 -6.07 4.25
CA CYS A 430 -20.42 -6.39 3.93
C CYS A 430 -19.89 -7.53 4.82
N ASN A 431 -20.61 -8.64 4.89
CA ASN A 431 -20.18 -9.81 5.64
C ASN A 431 -19.22 -10.66 4.83
N GLY A 432 -18.12 -11.11 5.45
CA GLY A 432 -17.16 -12.00 4.82
C GLY A 432 -15.71 -11.68 5.14
N PRO A 433 -14.76 -12.37 4.52
CA PRO A 433 -13.34 -12.31 4.89
C PRO A 433 -12.66 -10.96 4.68
N THR A 434 -13.26 -10.04 3.93
CA THR A 434 -12.73 -8.70 3.63
C THR A 434 -13.65 -7.58 4.07
N GLY A 435 -14.67 -7.89 4.88
CA GLY A 435 -15.70 -6.95 5.26
C GLY A 435 -15.81 -6.72 6.76
N ASN A 436 -17.05 -6.65 7.23
CA ASN A 436 -17.44 -6.31 8.60
C ASN A 436 -17.03 -7.40 9.62
N ILE A 437 -15.76 -7.40 10.00
CA ILE A 437 -15.22 -8.34 10.99
C ILE A 437 -15.70 -8.02 12.42
N THR A 438 -16.16 -6.81 12.67
CA THR A 438 -16.71 -6.42 13.99
C THR A 438 -18.11 -6.97 14.24
N HIS A 439 -18.73 -7.56 13.21
CA HIS A 439 -20.09 -8.13 13.25
C HIS A 439 -21.20 -7.11 13.55
N VAL A 440 -20.98 -5.84 13.20
CA VAL A 440 -22.00 -4.78 13.34
C VAL A 440 -23.20 -5.08 12.45
N LYS A 441 -24.40 -4.99 13.04
CA LYS A 441 -25.71 -5.18 12.38
C LYS A 441 -26.61 -3.99 12.66
N ASP A 442 -26.09 -2.80 12.47
CA ASP A 442 -26.76 -1.54 12.75
C ASP A 442 -27.35 -0.96 11.46
N ASP A 443 -28.69 -0.88 11.40
CA ASP A 443 -29.40 -0.30 10.26
C ASP A 443 -29.17 1.21 10.15
N GLU A 444 -29.05 1.92 11.27
CA GLU A 444 -28.81 3.37 11.29
C GLU A 444 -27.41 3.68 10.74
N LEU A 445 -26.39 2.98 11.23
CA LEU A 445 -25.03 3.13 10.71
C LEU A 445 -24.94 2.79 9.22
N SER A 446 -25.60 1.73 8.78
CA SER A 446 -25.61 1.35 7.36
C SER A 446 -26.27 2.41 6.48
N ASN A 447 -27.38 3.00 6.95
CA ASN A 447 -28.02 4.10 6.24
C ASN A 447 -27.13 5.36 6.19
N LEU A 448 -26.44 5.71 7.30
CA LEU A 448 -25.48 6.82 7.31
C LEU A 448 -24.32 6.58 6.35
N LEU A 449 -23.80 5.36 6.24
CA LEU A 449 -22.76 4.98 5.28
C LEU A 449 -23.27 5.11 3.84
N ASP A 450 -24.50 4.69 3.55
CA ASP A 450 -25.12 4.83 2.23
C ASP A 450 -25.38 6.29 1.85
N GLU A 451 -25.79 7.14 2.80
CA GLU A 451 -25.93 8.59 2.60
C GLU A 451 -24.58 9.27 2.36
N ALA A 452 -23.57 8.93 3.17
CA ALA A 452 -22.22 9.50 3.02
C ALA A 452 -21.55 9.10 1.69
N LEU A 453 -21.84 7.91 1.17
CA LEU A 453 -21.39 7.46 -0.13
C LEU A 453 -21.86 8.37 -1.27
N LEU A 454 -23.07 8.92 -1.16
CA LEU A 454 -23.70 9.76 -2.18
C LEU A 454 -23.34 11.25 -2.04
N ALA A 455 -22.83 11.65 -0.89
CA ALA A 455 -22.47 13.02 -0.59
C ALA A 455 -21.22 13.47 -1.36
N GLN A 456 -21.15 14.75 -1.70
CA GLN A 456 -20.04 15.35 -2.44
C GLN A 456 -19.55 16.63 -1.73
N ASP A 457 -18.32 17.03 -2.03
CA ASP A 457 -17.71 18.26 -1.53
C ASP A 457 -17.82 18.41 0.01
N ASP A 458 -18.18 19.60 0.50
CA ASP A 458 -18.32 19.89 1.94
C ASP A 458 -19.39 19.05 2.65
N GLU A 459 -20.40 18.57 1.92
CA GLU A 459 -21.45 17.70 2.48
C GLU A 459 -20.92 16.31 2.79
N LYS A 460 -19.94 15.83 2.04
CA LYS A 460 -19.29 14.53 2.26
C LYS A 460 -18.61 14.47 3.62
N VAL A 461 -17.82 15.48 3.98
CA VAL A 461 -17.14 15.55 5.29
C VAL A 461 -18.18 15.47 6.41
N LYS A 462 -19.27 16.23 6.33
CA LYS A 462 -20.33 16.22 7.36
C LYS A 462 -21.07 14.87 7.45
N ALA A 463 -21.31 14.25 6.30
CA ALA A 463 -21.96 12.94 6.27
C ALA A 463 -21.08 11.89 6.96
N TYR A 464 -19.76 11.88 6.68
CA TYR A 464 -18.83 10.99 7.35
C TYR A 464 -18.59 11.34 8.83
N GLU A 465 -18.73 12.63 9.24
CA GLU A 465 -18.77 12.99 10.66
C GLU A 465 -19.89 12.22 11.40
N SER A 466 -21.11 12.23 10.83
CA SER A 466 -22.24 11.51 11.43
C SER A 466 -22.01 10.00 11.50
N VAL A 467 -21.36 9.41 10.49
CA VAL A 467 -20.94 8.00 10.51
C VAL A 467 -19.98 7.75 11.66
N VAL A 468 -18.95 8.57 11.82
CA VAL A 468 -17.91 8.38 12.85
C VAL A 468 -18.48 8.62 14.24
N GLU A 469 -19.38 9.59 14.42
CA GLU A 469 -20.09 9.82 15.68
C GLU A 469 -20.92 8.59 16.09
N ASN A 470 -21.67 7.98 15.17
CA ASN A 470 -22.41 6.75 15.44
C ASN A 470 -21.46 5.59 15.82
N ILE A 471 -20.33 5.42 15.12
CA ILE A 471 -19.31 4.42 15.46
C ILE A 471 -18.78 4.63 16.87
N TYR A 472 -18.55 5.87 17.31
CA TYR A 472 -18.09 6.19 18.64
C TYR A 472 -19.16 6.02 19.72
N GLU A 473 -20.37 6.49 19.48
CA GLU A 473 -21.47 6.32 20.44
C GLU A 473 -21.67 4.84 20.81
N ASN A 474 -21.54 3.97 19.82
CA ASN A 474 -21.69 2.53 19.95
C ASN A 474 -20.36 1.79 20.23
N ALA A 475 -19.23 2.50 20.17
CA ALA A 475 -17.90 1.94 20.38
C ALA A 475 -17.66 0.65 19.58
N TYR A 476 -17.89 0.67 18.27
CA TYR A 476 -17.79 -0.54 17.44
C TYR A 476 -16.35 -1.00 17.21
N ASN A 477 -15.39 -0.08 17.21
CA ASN A 477 -13.94 -0.35 17.21
C ASN A 477 -13.18 0.76 17.95
N ILE A 478 -11.88 0.58 18.10
CA ILE A 478 -11.01 1.59 18.70
C ILE A 478 -9.91 1.93 17.70
N PRO A 479 -10.00 3.08 17.00
CA PRO A 479 -8.89 3.60 16.23
C PRO A 479 -7.73 3.94 17.17
N LEU A 480 -6.55 3.38 16.91
CA LEU A 480 -5.38 3.53 17.76
C LEU A 480 -4.42 4.58 17.20
N VAL A 481 -3.96 4.37 15.97
CA VAL A 481 -2.92 5.19 15.35
C VAL A 481 -3.22 5.41 13.87
N PHE A 482 -3.13 6.66 13.42
CA PHE A 482 -2.96 7.00 12.02
C PHE A 482 -1.55 6.60 11.60
N GLU A 483 -1.46 5.59 10.76
CA GLU A 483 -0.19 5.01 10.36
C GLU A 483 0.56 5.91 9.37
N GLN A 484 1.85 5.69 9.25
CA GLN A 484 2.70 6.33 8.24
C GLN A 484 3.35 5.28 7.35
N THR A 485 3.41 5.56 6.06
CA THR A 485 4.28 4.84 5.14
C THR A 485 5.66 5.44 5.22
N THR A 486 6.67 4.59 5.34
CA THR A 486 8.07 5.00 5.39
C THR A 486 8.86 4.35 4.27
N ILE A 487 9.84 5.08 3.73
CA ILE A 487 10.81 4.53 2.80
C ILE A 487 12.21 5.00 3.16
N THR A 488 13.15 4.07 3.16
CA THR A 488 14.57 4.33 3.35
C THR A 488 15.29 4.10 2.03
N THR A 489 16.13 5.03 1.64
CA THR A 489 16.85 4.96 0.35
C THR A 489 18.31 5.34 0.49
N ASN A 490 19.10 5.04 -0.54
CA ASN A 490 20.38 5.70 -0.74
C ASN A 490 20.18 7.22 -0.79
N ALA A 491 20.98 7.99 -0.05
CA ALA A 491 20.84 9.44 0.07
C ALA A 491 21.00 10.20 -1.25
N ASN A 492 21.66 9.61 -2.27
CA ASN A 492 21.84 10.22 -3.58
C ASN A 492 20.67 9.97 -4.55
N LEU A 493 19.72 9.11 -4.21
CA LEU A 493 18.54 8.84 -5.03
C LEU A 493 17.59 10.04 -4.97
N LYS A 494 17.23 10.58 -6.11
CA LYS A 494 16.35 11.76 -6.26
C LYS A 494 14.95 11.36 -6.70
N GLY A 495 13.97 12.27 -6.50
CA GLY A 495 12.58 12.04 -6.88
C GLY A 495 11.84 11.10 -5.93
N VAL A 496 12.45 10.77 -4.79
CA VAL A 496 11.85 9.90 -3.77
C VAL A 496 10.70 10.62 -3.07
N LYS A 497 9.53 9.98 -3.06
CA LYS A 497 8.37 10.42 -2.29
C LYS A 497 7.72 9.19 -1.65
N ALA A 498 7.44 9.26 -0.36
CA ALA A 498 6.57 8.27 0.28
C ALA A 498 5.13 8.48 -0.22
N SER A 499 4.40 7.39 -0.44
CA SER A 499 3.03 7.42 -0.96
C SER A 499 2.04 7.09 0.14
N PRO A 500 0.92 7.83 0.27
CA PRO A 500 -0.15 7.49 1.20
C PRO A 500 -0.74 6.09 1.00
N LEU A 501 -0.66 5.56 -0.20
CA LEU A 501 -1.12 4.20 -0.54
C LEU A 501 -0.03 3.13 -0.39
N GLY A 502 1.19 3.51 0.06
CA GLY A 502 2.30 2.57 0.19
C GLY A 502 2.88 2.07 -1.14
N ILE A 503 2.59 2.75 -2.24
CA ILE A 503 3.03 2.38 -3.59
C ILE A 503 4.21 3.26 -3.99
N TYR A 504 5.20 2.66 -4.65
CA TYR A 504 6.41 3.34 -5.04
C TYR A 504 6.53 3.45 -6.56
N MET A 505 6.67 4.69 -7.06
CA MET A 505 6.70 4.94 -8.50
C MET A 505 8.11 5.14 -9.01
N PHE A 506 8.68 4.15 -9.67
CA PHE A 506 10.05 4.18 -10.20
C PHE A 506 10.26 5.22 -11.31
N LYS A 507 9.19 5.57 -12.06
CA LYS A 507 9.27 6.50 -13.20
C LYS A 507 9.80 7.89 -12.85
N ASN A 508 9.67 8.30 -11.60
CA ASN A 508 10.04 9.62 -11.10
C ASN A 508 11.47 9.68 -10.52
N LEU A 509 12.18 8.56 -10.47
CA LEU A 509 13.48 8.46 -9.82
C LEU A 509 14.63 8.80 -10.75
N SER A 510 15.70 9.34 -10.15
CA SER A 510 16.98 9.56 -10.84
C SER A 510 18.14 9.57 -9.84
N TRP A 511 19.36 9.40 -10.36
CA TRP A 511 20.58 9.56 -9.58
C TRP A 511 21.12 10.98 -9.59
#